data_18aced14fdf4d4d5006abb955707ae39
#
_entry.id   18aced14fdf4d4d5006abb955707ae39
#
_cell.length_a   1.000
_cell.length_b   1.000
_cell.length_c   1.000
_cell.angle_alpha   90.00
_cell.angle_beta   90.00
_cell.angle_gamma   90.00
#
_symmetry.space_group_name_H-M   'P 1'
#
loop_
_entity.id
_entity.type
_entity.pdbx_description
1 polymer ?
#
loop_
_entity_poly.entity_id
_entity_poly.type
_entity_poly.pdbx_seq_one_letter_code
_entity_poly.pdbx_strand_id
1 'polypeptide(L)'
;LAEQGCAVTATEISSVALEKAARLARGRHVAVDFVAVDVFNWEWPDAAFDAVVGIFIQFAGPAERPRMMEGMKQSVKPGGLLLLQGYTPKQLEYRTGGPSAVENLYTEALLREIFADWEIMLLREHEDLMEEGSAHAGRSALIDLVARKPTGR
;
A
#
# COMPACT_ATOMS: atom_id res chain seq x y z
N LEU A 1 -12.38 -5.58 -1.10
CA LEU A 1 -12.72 -5.17 0.27
C LEU A 1 -14.19 -4.73 0.34
N ALA A 2 -14.63 -3.72 -0.40
CA ALA A 2 -16.03 -3.23 -0.36
C ALA A 2 -17.04 -4.34 -0.72
N GLU A 3 -16.77 -5.19 -1.72
CA GLU A 3 -17.61 -6.34 -2.07
C GLU A 3 -17.68 -7.39 -0.94
N GLN A 4 -16.73 -7.37 -0.01
CA GLN A 4 -16.70 -8.22 1.18
C GLN A 4 -17.36 -7.55 2.41
N GLY A 5 -18.03 -6.41 2.21
CA GLY A 5 -18.75 -5.71 3.27
C GLY A 5 -17.90 -4.76 4.12
N CYS A 6 -16.64 -4.51 3.77
CA CYS A 6 -15.82 -3.52 4.47
C CYS A 6 -16.29 -2.09 4.12
N ALA A 7 -16.30 -1.20 5.11
CA ALA A 7 -16.35 0.24 4.88
C ALA A 7 -14.97 0.68 4.36
N VAL A 8 -14.91 1.17 3.12
CA VAL A 8 -13.64 1.48 2.45
C VAL A 8 -13.52 2.98 2.21
N THR A 9 -12.42 3.57 2.67
CA THR A 9 -11.95 4.89 2.25
C THR A 9 -10.77 4.70 1.31
N ALA A 10 -10.80 5.28 0.13
CA ALA A 10 -9.75 5.21 -0.87
C ALA A 10 -9.18 6.60 -1.16
N THR A 11 -7.86 6.73 -1.04
CA THR A 11 -7.14 8.00 -1.27
C THR A 11 -6.43 7.97 -2.61
N GLU A 12 -6.54 9.06 -3.37
CA GLU A 12 -5.89 9.22 -4.67
C GLU A 12 -5.74 10.71 -4.99
N ILE A 13 -4.65 11.10 -5.63
CA ILE A 13 -4.41 12.48 -6.05
C ILE A 13 -4.96 12.78 -7.45
N SER A 14 -5.02 11.77 -8.32
CA SER A 14 -5.48 11.90 -9.70
C SER A 14 -7.00 11.92 -9.80
N SER A 15 -7.57 13.03 -10.22
CA SER A 15 -9.02 13.14 -10.48
C SER A 15 -9.51 12.11 -11.52
N VAL A 16 -8.69 11.82 -12.53
CA VAL A 16 -9.01 10.83 -13.57
C VAL A 16 -9.07 9.42 -12.97
N ALA A 17 -8.13 9.08 -12.07
CA ALA A 17 -8.15 7.79 -11.40
C ALA A 17 -9.35 7.67 -10.45
N LEU A 18 -9.68 8.73 -9.71
CA LEU A 18 -10.87 8.78 -8.85
C LEU A 18 -12.17 8.59 -9.65
N GLU A 19 -12.31 9.24 -10.80
CA GLU A 19 -13.47 9.05 -11.68
C GLU A 19 -13.59 7.59 -12.18
N LYS A 20 -12.46 6.97 -12.56
CA LYS A 20 -12.42 5.56 -12.97
C LYS A 20 -12.84 4.65 -11.82
N ALA A 21 -12.28 4.87 -10.64
CA ALA A 21 -12.59 4.10 -9.43
C ALA A 21 -14.07 4.24 -9.04
N ALA A 22 -14.62 5.46 -9.08
CA ALA A 22 -16.02 5.70 -8.79
C ALA A 22 -16.97 5.03 -9.81
N ARG A 23 -16.59 4.99 -11.11
CA ARG A 23 -17.36 4.23 -12.11
C ARG A 23 -17.32 2.73 -11.83
N LEU A 24 -16.15 2.20 -11.45
CA LEU A 24 -16.00 0.79 -11.11
C LEU A 24 -16.83 0.43 -9.87
N ALA A 25 -16.80 1.24 -8.82
CA ALA A 25 -17.59 1.01 -7.61
C ALA A 25 -19.09 0.97 -7.91
N ARG A 26 -19.58 1.92 -8.72
CA ARG A 26 -20.99 1.90 -9.17
C ARG A 26 -21.32 0.65 -9.97
N GLY A 27 -20.47 0.25 -10.90
CA GLY A 27 -20.67 -0.97 -11.71
C GLY A 27 -20.64 -2.25 -10.89
N ARG A 28 -19.99 -2.25 -9.73
CA ARG A 28 -19.94 -3.36 -8.77
C ARG A 28 -20.99 -3.24 -7.66
N HIS A 29 -21.83 -2.20 -7.69
CA HIS A 29 -22.85 -1.92 -6.68
C HIS A 29 -22.31 -1.85 -5.24
N VAL A 30 -21.12 -1.27 -5.08
CA VAL A 30 -20.48 -1.06 -3.77
C VAL A 30 -20.29 0.42 -3.47
N ALA A 31 -20.31 0.76 -2.18
CA ALA A 31 -19.97 2.10 -1.69
C ALA A 31 -18.48 2.16 -1.31
N VAL A 32 -17.81 3.20 -1.77
CA VAL A 32 -16.43 3.54 -1.37
C VAL A 32 -16.39 5.05 -1.15
N ASP A 33 -15.79 5.46 -0.05
CA ASP A 33 -15.51 6.86 0.24
C ASP A 33 -14.21 7.26 -0.45
N PHE A 34 -14.30 8.11 -1.48
CA PHE A 34 -13.15 8.55 -2.25
C PHE A 34 -12.66 9.92 -1.77
N VAL A 35 -11.39 9.98 -1.36
CA VAL A 35 -10.73 11.21 -0.89
C VAL A 35 -9.65 11.64 -1.87
N ALA A 36 -9.86 12.80 -2.48
CA ALA A 36 -8.86 13.43 -3.36
C ALA A 36 -7.78 14.09 -2.50
N VAL A 37 -6.60 13.47 -2.40
CA VAL A 37 -5.54 13.95 -1.51
C VAL A 37 -4.15 13.59 -2.02
N ASP A 38 -3.21 14.49 -1.79
CA ASP A 38 -1.78 14.21 -1.83
C ASP A 38 -1.34 13.63 -0.48
N VAL A 39 -0.98 12.36 -0.47
CA VAL A 39 -0.61 11.64 0.76
C VAL A 39 0.63 12.23 1.48
N PHE A 40 1.45 13.01 0.79
CA PHE A 40 2.58 13.70 1.41
C PHE A 40 2.17 14.97 2.18
N ASN A 41 1.01 15.53 1.86
CA ASN A 41 0.46 16.72 2.50
C ASN A 41 -0.84 16.44 3.28
N TRP A 42 -1.24 15.17 3.37
CA TRP A 42 -2.46 14.78 4.05
C TRP A 42 -2.27 14.81 5.58
N GLU A 43 -3.27 15.34 6.25
CA GLU A 43 -3.41 15.18 7.71
C GLU A 43 -3.99 13.78 7.97
N TRP A 44 -3.08 12.83 8.12
CA TRP A 44 -3.46 11.44 8.34
C TRP A 44 -4.33 11.31 9.60
N PRO A 45 -5.53 10.71 9.52
CA PRO A 45 -6.40 10.57 10.68
C PRO A 45 -5.76 9.64 11.72
N ASP A 46 -5.90 9.97 12.99
CA ASP A 46 -5.35 9.15 14.07
C ASP A 46 -6.27 7.97 14.43
N ALA A 47 -5.72 6.75 14.47
CA ALA A 47 -6.40 5.52 14.88
C ALA A 47 -7.82 5.37 14.29
N ALA A 48 -7.98 5.67 12.99
CA ALA A 48 -9.29 5.71 12.33
C ALA A 48 -9.70 4.38 11.71
N PHE A 49 -8.75 3.57 11.24
CA PHE A 49 -9.01 2.38 10.43
C PHE A 49 -8.63 1.09 11.14
N ASP A 50 -9.43 0.04 10.95
CA ASP A 50 -9.11 -1.31 11.41
C ASP A 50 -8.00 -1.94 10.55
N ALA A 51 -7.89 -1.52 9.29
CA ALA A 51 -6.80 -1.90 8.40
C ALA A 51 -6.45 -0.75 7.45
N VAL A 52 -5.14 -0.61 7.16
CA VAL A 52 -4.61 0.28 6.11
C VAL A 52 -3.89 -0.59 5.09
N VAL A 53 -4.14 -0.35 3.81
CA VAL A 53 -3.60 -1.15 2.70
C VAL A 53 -2.86 -0.25 1.73
N GLY A 54 -1.59 -0.60 1.44
CA GLY A 54 -0.78 0.05 0.43
C GLY A 54 -0.27 -0.95 -0.60
N ILE A 55 -0.73 -0.85 -1.85
CA ILE A 55 -0.32 -1.74 -2.94
C ILE A 55 0.38 -0.91 -4.00
N PHE A 56 1.64 -1.25 -4.28
CA PHE A 56 2.49 -0.56 -5.26
C PHE A 56 2.64 0.96 -5.03
N ILE A 57 2.71 1.36 -3.76
CA ILE A 57 2.88 2.76 -3.35
C ILE A 57 4.35 3.22 -3.33
N GLN A 58 5.19 2.62 -4.17
CA GLN A 58 6.64 2.85 -4.21
C GLN A 58 7.04 4.09 -5.04
N PHE A 59 6.15 5.05 -5.12
CA PHE A 59 6.43 6.40 -5.65
C PHE A 59 7.17 7.29 -4.64
N ALA A 60 7.09 6.95 -3.35
CA ALA A 60 7.80 7.65 -2.28
C ALA A 60 9.26 7.18 -2.17
N GLY A 61 10.19 8.08 -2.45
CA GLY A 61 11.62 7.86 -2.28
C GLY A 61 12.06 7.86 -0.81
N PRO A 62 13.36 7.67 -0.54
CA PRO A 62 13.90 7.64 0.83
C PRO A 62 13.61 8.90 1.66
N ALA A 63 13.43 10.06 1.02
CA ALA A 63 13.14 11.31 1.69
C ALA A 63 11.67 11.41 2.17
N GLU A 64 10.72 10.92 1.37
CA GLU A 64 9.28 11.05 1.62
C GLU A 64 8.68 9.80 2.28
N ARG A 65 9.27 8.63 2.01
CA ARG A 65 8.77 7.34 2.51
C ARG A 65 8.57 7.29 4.03
N PRO A 66 9.51 7.78 4.86
CA PRO A 66 9.32 7.74 6.32
C PRO A 66 8.05 8.46 6.76
N ARG A 67 7.78 9.65 6.19
CA ARG A 67 6.57 10.43 6.52
C ARG A 67 5.30 9.73 6.09
N MET A 68 5.28 9.16 4.88
CA MET A 68 4.12 8.41 4.38
C MET A 68 3.85 7.16 5.23
N MET A 69 4.89 6.38 5.53
CA MET A 69 4.75 5.16 6.35
C MET A 69 4.28 5.48 7.77
N GLU A 70 4.80 6.56 8.36
CA GLU A 70 4.36 6.99 9.70
C GLU A 70 2.88 7.42 9.69
N GLY A 71 2.43 8.16 8.67
CA GLY A 71 1.03 8.51 8.49
C GLY A 71 0.13 7.28 8.36
N MET A 72 0.54 6.28 7.57
CA MET A 72 -0.17 5.01 7.46
C MET A 72 -0.23 4.29 8.82
N LYS A 73 0.87 4.21 9.55
CA LYS A 73 0.94 3.61 10.89
C LYS A 73 0.06 4.34 11.89
N GLN A 74 0.07 5.68 11.87
CA GLN A 74 -0.78 6.53 12.71
C GLN A 74 -2.26 6.22 12.50
N SER A 75 -2.69 6.05 11.26
CA SER A 75 -4.09 5.86 10.90
C SER A 75 -4.68 4.51 11.30
N VAL A 76 -3.84 3.53 11.61
CA VAL A 76 -4.29 2.21 12.08
C VAL A 76 -4.67 2.27 13.55
N LYS A 77 -5.82 1.72 13.93
CA LYS A 77 -6.23 1.53 15.33
C LYS A 77 -5.27 0.59 16.08
N PRO A 78 -5.11 0.73 17.41
CA PRO A 78 -4.43 -0.28 18.22
C PRO A 78 -4.99 -1.68 17.95
N GLY A 79 -4.14 -2.67 17.69
CA GLY A 79 -4.51 -4.03 17.29
C GLY A 79 -4.95 -4.21 15.84
N GLY A 80 -5.07 -3.12 15.07
CA GLY A 80 -5.39 -3.14 13.65
C GLY A 80 -4.20 -3.56 12.78
N LEU A 81 -4.43 -3.68 11.48
CA LEU A 81 -3.48 -4.22 10.52
C LEU A 81 -2.98 -3.18 9.53
N LEU A 82 -1.72 -3.30 9.14
CA LEU A 82 -1.19 -2.65 7.94
C LEU A 82 -0.71 -3.72 6.97
N LEU A 83 -1.21 -3.64 5.73
CA LEU A 83 -0.87 -4.54 4.65
C LEU A 83 -0.13 -3.76 3.57
N LEU A 84 0.99 -4.31 3.12
CA LEU A 84 1.82 -3.74 2.07
C LEU A 84 2.14 -4.80 1.02
N GLN A 85 2.03 -4.42 -0.25
CA GLN A 85 2.64 -5.15 -1.35
C GLN A 85 3.44 -4.18 -2.22
N GLY A 86 4.60 -4.64 -2.66
CA GLY A 86 5.46 -3.85 -3.53
C GLY A 86 6.47 -4.73 -4.26
N TYR A 87 7.33 -4.08 -5.06
CA TYR A 87 8.39 -4.73 -5.79
C TYR A 87 9.68 -4.77 -4.97
N THR A 88 10.44 -5.87 -5.13
CA THR A 88 11.81 -6.00 -4.61
C THR A 88 12.84 -5.50 -5.62
N PRO A 89 14.12 -5.26 -5.22
CA PRO A 89 15.20 -4.90 -6.15
C PRO A 89 15.37 -5.84 -7.34
N LYS A 90 15.01 -7.12 -7.20
CA LYS A 90 15.04 -8.11 -8.28
C LYS A 90 14.12 -7.75 -9.45
N GLN A 91 13.09 -6.93 -9.23
CA GLN A 91 12.18 -6.44 -10.27
C GLN A 91 12.91 -5.73 -11.40
N LEU A 92 14.03 -5.08 -11.13
CA LEU A 92 14.84 -4.39 -12.15
C LEU A 92 15.40 -5.34 -13.22
N GLU A 93 15.54 -6.63 -12.89
CA GLU A 93 15.97 -7.67 -13.86
C GLU A 93 14.84 -8.00 -14.84
N TYR A 94 13.57 -7.99 -14.38
CA TYR A 94 12.41 -8.37 -15.20
C TYR A 94 11.91 -7.26 -16.10
N ARG A 95 12.02 -6.00 -15.67
CA ARG A 95 11.57 -4.82 -16.43
C ARG A 95 10.09 -4.89 -16.86
N THR A 96 9.26 -5.53 -16.06
CA THR A 96 7.83 -5.75 -16.33
C THR A 96 6.93 -4.77 -15.61
N GLY A 97 7.50 -3.69 -15.08
CA GLY A 97 6.81 -2.63 -14.32
C GLY A 97 7.53 -2.28 -13.02
N GLY A 98 6.93 -1.38 -12.25
CA GLY A 98 7.49 -0.86 -11.00
C GLY A 98 8.48 0.29 -11.19
N PRO A 99 8.99 0.87 -10.08
CA PRO A 99 9.95 1.96 -10.12
C PRO A 99 11.29 1.51 -10.68
N SER A 100 11.93 2.40 -11.45
CA SER A 100 13.30 2.17 -11.96
C SER A 100 14.38 2.53 -10.93
N ALA A 101 14.04 3.33 -9.93
CA ALA A 101 14.93 3.73 -8.85
C ALA A 101 15.01 2.63 -7.79
N VAL A 102 16.17 2.01 -7.62
CA VAL A 102 16.37 0.89 -6.68
C VAL A 102 16.05 1.26 -5.24
N GLU A 103 16.31 2.50 -4.85
CA GLU A 103 16.02 3.06 -3.53
C GLU A 103 14.53 3.13 -3.19
N ASN A 104 13.66 3.04 -4.19
CA ASN A 104 12.20 3.00 -4.00
C ASN A 104 11.68 1.57 -3.78
N LEU A 105 12.47 0.57 -4.12
CA LEU A 105 12.09 -0.84 -3.99
C LEU A 105 12.22 -1.31 -2.54
N TYR A 106 11.36 -2.25 -2.16
CA TYR A 106 11.31 -2.73 -0.78
C TYR A 106 12.16 -3.99 -0.60
N THR A 107 12.87 -4.04 0.52
CA THR A 107 13.59 -5.23 0.99
C THR A 107 13.02 -5.69 2.33
N GLU A 108 13.20 -6.96 2.69
CA GLU A 108 12.84 -7.43 4.04
C GLU A 108 13.51 -6.59 5.13
N ALA A 109 14.80 -6.24 4.96
CA ALA A 109 15.52 -5.46 5.94
C ALA A 109 14.90 -4.09 6.18
N LEU A 110 14.55 -3.38 5.09
CA LEU A 110 13.86 -2.08 5.16
C LEU A 110 12.51 -2.18 5.86
N LEU A 111 11.69 -3.17 5.50
CA LEU A 111 10.37 -3.32 6.11
C LEU A 111 10.45 -3.74 7.58
N ARG A 112 11.42 -4.59 7.96
CA ARG A 112 11.68 -4.91 9.37
C ARG A 112 12.11 -3.70 10.20
N GLU A 113 12.88 -2.79 9.61
CA GLU A 113 13.26 -1.53 10.25
C GLU A 113 12.05 -0.62 10.47
N ILE A 114 11.25 -0.39 9.42
CA ILE A 114 10.05 0.48 9.48
C ILE A 114 9.01 -0.03 10.49
N PHE A 115 8.85 -1.35 10.60
CA PHE A 115 7.87 -2.01 11.46
C PHE A 115 8.48 -2.69 12.69
N ALA A 116 9.65 -2.22 13.15
CA ALA A 116 10.37 -2.83 14.28
C ALA A 116 9.57 -2.82 15.59
N ASP A 117 8.66 -1.86 15.74
CA ASP A 117 7.75 -1.69 16.90
C ASP A 117 6.38 -2.38 16.72
N TRP A 118 6.17 -3.09 15.59
CA TRP A 118 4.93 -3.81 15.26
C TRP A 118 5.14 -5.32 15.25
N GLU A 119 4.04 -6.08 15.44
CA GLU A 119 4.05 -7.52 15.23
C GLU A 119 4.00 -7.84 13.73
N ILE A 120 5.11 -8.29 13.16
CA ILE A 120 5.16 -8.74 11.77
C ILE A 120 4.57 -10.15 11.69
N MET A 121 3.36 -10.26 11.15
CA MET A 121 2.62 -11.52 10.99
C MET A 121 3.01 -12.26 9.71
N LEU A 122 3.32 -11.52 8.65
CA LEU A 122 3.81 -12.02 7.37
C LEU A 122 4.83 -11.03 6.80
N LEU A 123 5.95 -11.56 6.36
CA LEU A 123 6.90 -10.83 5.52
C LEU A 123 7.51 -11.84 4.57
N ARG A 124 7.27 -11.69 3.27
CA ARG A 124 7.64 -12.70 2.28
C ARG A 124 7.99 -12.06 0.95
N GLU A 125 9.18 -12.35 0.45
CA GLU A 125 9.52 -12.13 -0.96
C GLU A 125 9.06 -13.33 -1.79
N HIS A 126 8.49 -13.06 -2.97
CA HIS A 126 8.05 -14.09 -3.91
C HIS A 126 8.05 -13.57 -5.35
N GLU A 127 7.86 -14.46 -6.28
CA GLU A 127 7.70 -14.12 -7.69
C GLU A 127 6.34 -14.60 -8.17
N ASP A 128 5.70 -13.79 -9.00
CA ASP A 128 4.41 -14.12 -9.59
C ASP A 128 4.30 -13.55 -11.02
N LEU A 129 3.35 -14.08 -11.77
CA LEU A 129 2.96 -13.53 -13.07
C LEU A 129 1.85 -12.52 -12.84
N MET A 130 2.17 -11.25 -13.07
CA MET A 130 1.20 -10.17 -12.99
C MET A 130 0.51 -9.98 -14.35
N GLU A 131 -0.80 -9.78 -14.33
CA GLU A 131 -1.63 -9.46 -15.50
C GLU A 131 -2.51 -8.25 -15.22
N GLU A 132 -1.92 -7.19 -14.68
CA GLU A 132 -2.65 -5.96 -14.29
C GLU A 132 -2.47 -4.85 -15.33
N GLY A 133 -3.02 -5.06 -16.52
CA GLY A 133 -2.95 -4.10 -17.62
C GLY A 133 -1.59 -4.10 -18.32
N SER A 134 -1.42 -3.25 -19.34
CA SER A 134 -0.24 -3.24 -20.22
C SER A 134 1.05 -2.75 -19.55
N ALA A 135 0.95 -2.05 -18.43
CA ALA A 135 2.10 -1.50 -17.70
C ALA A 135 2.64 -2.44 -16.59
N HIS A 136 1.88 -3.48 -16.24
CA HIS A 136 2.21 -4.44 -15.19
C HIS A 136 1.87 -5.85 -15.68
N ALA A 137 2.53 -6.30 -16.75
CA ALA A 137 2.32 -7.61 -17.34
C ALA A 137 3.64 -8.38 -17.43
N GLY A 138 3.69 -9.57 -16.82
CA GLY A 138 4.82 -10.46 -16.84
C GLY A 138 5.31 -10.88 -15.46
N ARG A 139 6.44 -11.59 -15.43
CA ARG A 139 7.05 -12.04 -14.17
C ARG A 139 7.47 -10.87 -13.32
N SER A 140 7.06 -10.88 -12.06
CA SER A 140 7.33 -9.81 -11.10
C SER A 140 7.92 -10.37 -9.81
N ALA A 141 8.88 -9.63 -9.24
CA ALA A 141 9.49 -9.93 -7.96
C ALA A 141 8.85 -9.04 -6.90
N LEU A 142 8.10 -9.65 -6.00
CA LEU A 142 7.19 -9.02 -5.06
C LEU A 142 7.64 -9.24 -3.62
N ILE A 143 7.20 -8.35 -2.74
CA ILE A 143 7.28 -8.50 -1.30
C ILE A 143 5.93 -8.15 -0.68
N ASP A 144 5.44 -9.04 0.19
CA ASP A 144 4.23 -8.86 0.98
C ASP A 144 4.58 -8.64 2.44
N LEU A 145 3.89 -7.70 3.07
CA LEU A 145 3.91 -7.49 4.52
C LEU A 145 2.49 -7.47 5.07
N VAL A 146 2.29 -8.16 6.18
CA VAL A 146 1.16 -7.94 7.08
C VAL A 146 1.71 -7.70 8.48
N ALA A 147 1.45 -6.51 9.02
CA ALA A 147 1.90 -6.13 10.35
C ALA A 147 0.72 -5.68 11.21
N ARG A 148 0.73 -6.05 12.49
CA ARG A 148 -0.28 -5.65 13.49
C ARG A 148 0.27 -4.57 14.38
N LYS A 149 -0.52 -3.49 14.55
CA LYS A 149 -0.20 -2.43 15.50
C LYS A 149 -0.33 -2.94 16.93
N PRO A 150 0.63 -2.65 17.82
CA PRO A 150 0.49 -2.99 19.23
C PRO A 150 -0.79 -2.41 19.83
N THR A 151 -1.40 -3.15 20.76
CA THR A 151 -2.65 -2.70 21.43
C THR A 151 -2.44 -1.63 22.50
N GLY A 152 -1.19 -1.17 22.70
CA GLY A 152 -0.84 -0.28 23.81
C GLY A 152 -0.93 -1.01 25.17
N ARG A 153 -0.05 -0.67 26.06
CA ARG A 153 -0.21 -1.06 27.48
C ARG A 153 -1.02 -0.01 28.20
#